data_30d8454e25debb49ef3ac3f8528461e2
#
_entry.id   30d8454e25debb49ef3ac3f8528461e2
#
_cell.length_a   1.000
_cell.length_b   1.000
_cell.length_c   1.000
_cell.angle_alpha   90.00
_cell.angle_beta   90.00
_cell.angle_gamma   90.00
#
_symmetry.space_group_name_H-M   'P 1'
#
loop_
_entity.id
_entity.type
_entity.pdbx_description
1 polymer ?
#
loop_
_entity_poly.entity_id
_entity_poly.type
_entity_poly.pdbx_seq_one_letter_code
_entity_poly.pdbx_strand_id
1 'polypeptide(L)'
;IMMISVASPMAQEIVGLSVAGAATMVGLMGLFNGGGRLLWAAASDYIGRHNIWTIFFVIQLIAFITLPFTTNILLFQLLIFLVVSCYGGGFSNLPAFASDLFGTKQLGVIHGYLLTTWSLGGIFGPIIVALVRNAADSYIPVFYIFSILIGISLVISLWIRHDIKNMKKHQTEQSPLPVGDVSTQ
;
A
#
# COMPACT_ATOMS: atom_id res chain seq x y z
N ILE A 1 2.23 -3.34 7.74
CA ILE A 1 2.96 -3.78 8.94
C ILE A 1 2.03 -4.62 9.83
N MET A 2 0.87 -4.11 10.26
CA MET A 2 -0.08 -4.81 11.14
C MET A 2 -0.32 -6.26 10.69
N MET A 3 -0.71 -6.48 9.43
CA MET A 3 -0.98 -7.80 8.88
C MET A 3 0.18 -8.79 9.06
N ILE A 4 1.41 -8.32 8.87
CA ILE A 4 2.61 -9.17 8.97
C ILE A 4 2.84 -9.62 10.42
N SER A 5 2.62 -8.74 11.41
CA SER A 5 2.88 -9.04 12.82
C SER A 5 1.88 -10.04 13.43
N VAL A 6 0.68 -10.15 12.88
CA VAL A 6 -0.37 -11.03 13.43
C VAL A 6 -0.83 -12.12 12.44
N ALA A 7 -0.16 -12.27 11.30
CA ALA A 7 -0.56 -13.19 10.25
C ALA A 7 -0.68 -14.65 10.74
N SER A 8 0.28 -15.11 11.55
CA SER A 8 0.27 -16.48 12.05
C SER A 8 -0.90 -16.78 13.00
N PRO A 9 -1.09 -16.04 14.11
CA PRO A 9 -2.23 -16.30 15.00
C PRO A 9 -3.57 -16.07 14.32
N MET A 10 -3.66 -15.08 13.43
CA MET A 10 -4.86 -14.77 12.68
C MET A 10 -5.26 -15.91 11.72
N ALA A 11 -4.30 -16.52 11.01
CA ALA A 11 -4.56 -17.65 10.12
C ALA A 11 -5.00 -18.91 10.91
N GLN A 12 -4.46 -19.10 12.09
CA GLN A 12 -4.88 -20.20 12.96
C GLN A 12 -6.31 -20.02 13.48
N GLU A 13 -6.69 -18.78 13.85
CA GLU A 13 -8.00 -18.47 14.41
C GLU A 13 -9.09 -18.45 13.31
N ILE A 14 -8.85 -17.83 12.16
CA ILE A 14 -9.90 -17.60 11.14
C ILE A 14 -10.13 -18.81 10.25
N VAL A 15 -9.05 -19.44 9.77
CA VAL A 15 -9.13 -20.53 8.80
C VAL A 15 -8.63 -21.87 9.35
N GLY A 16 -8.33 -21.93 10.65
CA GLY A 16 -7.91 -23.18 11.30
C GLY A 16 -6.57 -23.74 10.81
N LEU A 17 -5.66 -22.88 10.35
CA LEU A 17 -4.37 -23.32 9.85
C LEU A 17 -3.53 -23.91 11.01
N SER A 18 -2.85 -25.02 10.76
CA SER A 18 -1.93 -25.59 11.77
C SER A 18 -0.77 -24.62 12.05
N VAL A 19 -0.14 -24.75 13.21
CA VAL A 19 1.03 -23.93 13.60
C VAL A 19 2.13 -24.00 12.54
N ALA A 20 2.43 -25.21 12.03
CA ALA A 20 3.42 -25.39 10.96
C ALA A 20 2.99 -24.75 9.66
N GLY A 21 1.71 -24.86 9.28
CA GLY A 21 1.14 -24.22 8.09
C GLY A 21 1.19 -22.71 8.19
N ALA A 22 0.84 -22.14 9.35
CA ALA A 22 0.92 -20.71 9.61
C ALA A 22 2.37 -20.19 9.56
N ALA A 23 3.33 -20.92 10.10
CA ALA A 23 4.75 -20.59 9.99
C ALA A 23 5.24 -20.60 8.55
N THR A 24 4.85 -21.61 7.75
CA THR A 24 5.16 -21.70 6.33
C THR A 24 4.55 -20.51 5.56
N MET A 25 3.29 -20.16 5.84
CA MET A 25 2.63 -19.00 5.24
C MET A 25 3.43 -17.71 5.51
N VAL A 26 3.85 -17.48 6.75
CA VAL A 26 4.66 -16.30 7.12
C VAL A 26 6.00 -16.30 6.38
N GLY A 27 6.65 -17.45 6.23
CA GLY A 27 7.86 -17.58 5.42
C GLY A 27 7.64 -17.19 3.95
N LEU A 28 6.54 -17.65 3.36
CA LEU A 28 6.15 -17.31 1.98
C LEU A 28 5.80 -15.82 1.83
N MET A 29 5.23 -15.17 2.84
CA MET A 29 4.97 -13.72 2.82
C MET A 29 6.24 -12.93 2.50
N GLY A 30 7.41 -13.37 2.97
CA GLY A 30 8.70 -12.74 2.63
C GLY A 30 8.99 -12.74 1.14
N LEU A 31 8.70 -13.85 0.45
CA LEU A 31 8.87 -13.97 -1.01
C LEU A 31 7.91 -13.05 -1.78
N PHE A 32 6.63 -13.00 -1.35
CA PHE A 32 5.65 -12.10 -1.97
C PHE A 32 5.95 -10.63 -1.70
N ASN A 33 6.49 -10.30 -0.52
CA ASN A 33 6.96 -8.94 -0.23
C ASN A 33 8.14 -8.55 -1.14
N GLY A 34 9.16 -9.40 -1.22
CA GLY A 34 10.33 -9.17 -2.06
C GLY A 34 9.98 -9.13 -3.55
N GLY A 35 9.22 -10.11 -4.03
CA GLY A 35 8.71 -10.16 -5.41
C GLY A 35 7.82 -8.96 -5.75
N GLY A 36 6.99 -8.55 -4.81
CA GLY A 36 6.14 -7.35 -4.93
C GLY A 36 6.95 -6.08 -5.18
N ARG A 37 8.12 -5.92 -4.56
CA ARG A 37 8.99 -4.76 -4.82
C ARG A 37 9.41 -4.65 -6.29
N LEU A 38 9.75 -5.78 -6.90
CA LEU A 38 10.17 -5.82 -8.30
C LEU A 38 8.99 -5.66 -9.27
N LEU A 39 7.95 -6.45 -9.07
CA LEU A 39 6.80 -6.49 -9.97
C LEU A 39 6.03 -5.16 -10.00
N TRP A 40 5.75 -4.59 -8.82
CA TRP A 40 5.02 -3.34 -8.72
C TRP A 40 5.85 -2.11 -9.12
N ALA A 41 7.18 -2.15 -8.91
CA ALA A 41 8.06 -1.10 -9.43
C ALA A 41 8.02 -1.09 -10.96
N ALA A 42 8.22 -2.24 -11.61
CA ALA A 42 8.11 -2.36 -13.05
C ALA A 42 6.72 -1.94 -13.56
N ALA A 43 5.65 -2.42 -12.92
CA ALA A 43 4.28 -2.03 -13.28
C ALA A 43 4.05 -0.52 -13.16
N SER A 44 4.66 0.15 -12.18
CA SER A 44 4.50 1.59 -11.96
C SER A 44 5.07 2.44 -13.10
N ASP A 45 6.09 1.97 -13.78
CA ASP A 45 6.69 2.68 -14.91
C ASP A 45 5.75 2.71 -16.12
N TYR A 46 4.88 1.69 -16.28
CA TYR A 46 3.88 1.61 -17.37
C TYR A 46 2.54 2.24 -16.98
N ILE A 47 2.05 1.97 -15.78
CA ILE A 47 0.71 2.38 -15.32
C ILE A 47 0.72 3.82 -14.78
N GLY A 48 1.91 4.29 -14.34
CA GLY A 48 2.09 5.55 -13.65
C GLY A 48 2.02 5.42 -12.13
N ARG A 49 2.97 6.04 -11.43
CA ARG A 49 3.20 5.85 -9.99
C ARG A 49 2.01 6.22 -9.11
N HIS A 50 1.31 7.31 -9.43
CA HIS A 50 0.11 7.69 -8.68
C HIS A 50 -1.07 6.71 -8.87
N ASN A 51 -1.19 6.07 -10.06
CA ASN A 51 -2.22 5.07 -10.30
C ASN A 51 -1.96 3.79 -9.50
N ILE A 52 -0.70 3.41 -9.34
CA ILE A 52 -0.30 2.23 -8.53
C ILE A 52 -0.76 2.39 -7.08
N TRP A 53 -0.64 3.57 -6.48
CA TRP A 53 -1.13 3.81 -5.13
C TRP A 53 -2.64 3.61 -5.02
N THR A 54 -3.40 4.09 -5.99
CA THR A 54 -4.85 3.85 -6.04
C THR A 54 -5.15 2.35 -6.15
N ILE A 55 -4.43 1.62 -7.01
CA ILE A 55 -4.56 0.16 -7.15
C ILE A 55 -4.25 -0.56 -5.83
N PHE A 56 -3.20 -0.17 -5.12
CA PHE A 56 -2.88 -0.74 -3.81
C PHE A 56 -4.01 -0.58 -2.81
N PHE A 57 -4.60 0.61 -2.69
CA PHE A 57 -5.70 0.84 -1.77
C PHE A 57 -6.95 0.06 -2.16
N VAL A 58 -7.27 -0.06 -3.45
CA VAL A 58 -8.41 -0.85 -3.94
C VAL A 58 -8.21 -2.33 -3.63
N ILE A 59 -7.04 -2.89 -3.95
CA ILE A 59 -6.71 -4.31 -3.67
C ILE A 59 -6.80 -4.58 -2.16
N GLN A 60 -6.20 -3.72 -1.34
CA GLN A 60 -6.22 -3.89 0.11
C GLN A 60 -7.64 -3.77 0.67
N LEU A 61 -8.44 -2.81 0.20
CA LEU A 61 -9.81 -2.64 0.64
C LEU A 61 -10.65 -3.88 0.35
N ILE A 62 -10.56 -4.42 -0.88
CA ILE A 62 -11.25 -5.65 -1.26
C ILE A 62 -10.78 -6.81 -0.38
N ALA A 63 -9.47 -6.97 -0.19
CA ALA A 63 -8.92 -8.04 0.63
C ALA A 63 -9.40 -7.96 2.09
N PHE A 64 -9.36 -6.78 2.70
CA PHE A 64 -9.76 -6.60 4.09
C PHE A 64 -11.26 -6.78 4.32
N ILE A 65 -12.10 -6.43 3.34
CA ILE A 65 -13.54 -6.71 3.39
C ILE A 65 -13.83 -8.20 3.22
N THR A 66 -13.05 -8.90 2.39
CA THR A 66 -13.30 -10.32 2.07
C THR A 66 -12.75 -11.27 3.14
N LEU A 67 -11.59 -10.94 3.75
CA LEU A 67 -10.90 -11.81 4.71
C LEU A 67 -11.77 -12.30 5.88
N PRO A 68 -12.63 -11.48 6.51
CA PRO A 68 -13.51 -11.93 7.61
C PRO A 68 -14.48 -13.06 7.24
N PHE A 69 -14.86 -13.15 5.96
CA PHE A 69 -15.82 -14.12 5.45
C PHE A 69 -15.16 -15.33 4.81
N THR A 70 -13.83 -15.36 4.78
CA THR A 70 -13.07 -16.39 4.08
C THR A 70 -12.89 -17.61 4.99
N THR A 71 -13.47 -18.74 4.61
CA THR A 71 -13.29 -20.05 5.26
C THR A 71 -12.28 -20.94 4.53
N ASN A 72 -11.98 -20.65 3.28
CA ASN A 72 -11.06 -21.41 2.46
C ASN A 72 -9.61 -20.97 2.74
N ILE A 73 -8.77 -21.90 3.17
CA ILE A 73 -7.36 -21.66 3.52
C ILE A 73 -6.59 -21.08 2.34
N LEU A 74 -6.78 -21.61 1.13
CA LEU A 74 -6.04 -21.14 -0.05
C LEU A 74 -6.41 -19.71 -0.41
N LEU A 75 -7.71 -19.39 -0.41
CA LEU A 75 -8.17 -18.03 -0.69
C LEU A 75 -7.65 -17.04 0.37
N PHE A 76 -7.68 -17.41 1.64
CA PHE A 76 -7.14 -16.62 2.72
C PHE A 76 -5.65 -16.31 2.50
N GLN A 77 -4.85 -17.34 2.21
CA GLN A 77 -3.41 -17.17 1.94
C GLN A 77 -3.15 -16.30 0.73
N LEU A 78 -3.89 -16.48 -0.38
CA LEU A 78 -3.74 -15.66 -1.59
C LEU A 78 -4.04 -14.19 -1.32
N LEU A 79 -5.10 -13.88 -0.56
CA LEU A 79 -5.42 -12.51 -0.18
C LEU A 79 -4.33 -11.89 0.68
N ILE A 80 -3.79 -12.63 1.67
CA ILE A 80 -2.68 -12.18 2.50
C ILE A 80 -1.42 -11.91 1.63
N PHE A 81 -1.06 -12.83 0.74
CA PHE A 81 0.09 -12.68 -0.14
C PHE A 81 -0.05 -11.48 -1.08
N LEU A 82 -1.25 -11.25 -1.60
CA LEU A 82 -1.54 -10.10 -2.45
C LEU A 82 -1.38 -8.77 -1.66
N VAL A 83 -1.93 -8.69 -0.45
CA VAL A 83 -1.76 -7.51 0.43
C VAL A 83 -0.30 -7.26 0.75
N VAL A 84 0.46 -8.32 1.06
CA VAL A 84 1.89 -8.20 1.40
C VAL A 84 2.72 -7.84 0.18
N SER A 85 2.35 -8.29 -1.02
CA SER A 85 3.00 -7.86 -2.26
C SER A 85 2.80 -6.37 -2.53
N CYS A 86 1.58 -5.85 -2.29
CA CYS A 86 1.30 -4.41 -2.38
C CYS A 86 2.12 -3.60 -1.36
N TYR A 87 2.30 -4.13 -0.14
CA TYR A 87 3.16 -3.52 0.87
C TYR A 87 4.62 -3.43 0.41
N GLY A 88 5.17 -4.52 -0.17
CA GLY A 88 6.50 -4.51 -0.78
C GLY A 88 6.61 -3.49 -1.92
N GLY A 89 5.62 -3.47 -2.81
CA GLY A 89 5.52 -2.51 -3.91
C GLY A 89 5.44 -1.06 -3.45
N GLY A 90 4.75 -0.79 -2.36
CA GLY A 90 4.69 0.54 -1.74
C GLY A 90 6.07 1.04 -1.35
N PHE A 91 6.90 0.19 -0.76
CA PHE A 91 8.27 0.54 -0.38
C PHE A 91 9.15 0.91 -1.58
N SER A 92 9.07 0.18 -2.69
CA SER A 92 9.86 0.47 -3.89
C SER A 92 9.36 1.71 -4.64
N ASN A 93 8.05 1.96 -4.63
CA ASN A 93 7.46 3.10 -5.33
C ASN A 93 7.52 4.41 -4.55
N LEU A 94 7.62 4.38 -3.21
CA LEU A 94 7.56 5.57 -2.37
C LEU A 94 8.64 6.61 -2.69
N PRO A 95 9.96 6.26 -2.78
CA PRO A 95 10.99 7.23 -3.10
C PRO A 95 10.83 7.83 -4.49
N ALA A 96 10.47 6.98 -5.46
CA ALA A 96 10.27 7.40 -6.82
C ALA A 96 9.08 8.36 -6.97
N PHE A 97 7.96 8.06 -6.31
CA PHE A 97 6.79 8.94 -6.27
C PHE A 97 7.07 10.26 -5.56
N ALA A 98 7.81 10.24 -4.44
CA ALA A 98 8.23 11.45 -3.74
C ALA A 98 9.15 12.32 -4.62
N SER A 99 10.07 11.69 -5.38
CA SER A 99 10.93 12.39 -6.34
C SER A 99 10.14 13.07 -7.46
N ASP A 100 9.08 12.42 -7.96
CA ASP A 100 8.23 12.99 -9.01
C ASP A 100 7.41 14.20 -8.53
N LEU A 101 7.03 14.23 -7.25
CA LEU A 101 6.22 15.32 -6.68
C LEU A 101 7.06 16.50 -6.20
N PHE A 102 8.20 16.24 -5.57
CA PHE A 102 8.98 17.24 -4.85
C PHE A 102 10.37 17.48 -5.45
N GLY A 103 10.73 16.74 -6.49
CA GLY A 103 12.06 16.75 -7.08
C GLY A 103 13.12 16.03 -6.24
N THR A 104 14.32 15.89 -6.81
CA THR A 104 15.42 15.12 -6.20
C THR A 104 16.17 15.86 -5.10
N LYS A 105 16.12 17.21 -5.11
CA LYS A 105 16.97 18.08 -4.25
C LYS A 105 16.71 17.86 -2.75
N GLN A 106 15.46 17.62 -2.35
CA GLN A 106 15.07 17.45 -0.95
C GLN A 106 14.56 16.03 -0.64
N LEU A 107 14.75 15.09 -1.57
CA LEU A 107 14.21 13.75 -1.49
C LEU A 107 14.59 13.02 -0.20
N GLY A 108 15.84 13.14 0.26
CA GLY A 108 16.30 12.50 1.49
C GLY A 108 15.55 12.95 2.74
N VAL A 109 15.29 14.25 2.86
CA VAL A 109 14.54 14.83 3.99
C VAL A 109 13.08 14.38 3.96
N ILE A 110 12.44 14.49 2.81
CA ILE A 110 11.04 14.08 2.61
C ILE A 110 10.87 12.59 2.87
N HIS A 111 11.78 11.77 2.34
CA HIS A 111 11.76 10.32 2.58
C HIS A 111 11.94 9.97 4.06
N GLY A 112 12.79 10.71 4.79
CA GLY A 112 12.94 10.59 6.24
C GLY A 112 11.62 10.82 7.00
N TYR A 113 10.87 11.87 6.67
CA TYR A 113 9.53 12.10 7.26
C TYR A 113 8.54 10.99 6.92
N LEU A 114 8.53 10.48 5.69
CA LEU A 114 7.67 9.37 5.30
C LEU A 114 8.01 8.08 6.07
N LEU A 115 9.29 7.80 6.29
CA LEU A 115 9.73 6.66 7.11
C LEU A 115 9.35 6.83 8.59
N THR A 116 9.32 8.04 9.14
CA THR A 116 8.82 8.30 10.49
C THR A 116 7.34 7.94 10.60
N THR A 117 6.51 8.34 9.63
CA THR A 117 5.10 7.95 9.56
C THR A 117 4.93 6.43 9.47
N TRP A 118 5.76 5.77 8.67
CA TRP A 118 5.78 4.31 8.57
C TRP A 118 6.13 3.64 9.90
N SER A 119 7.11 4.16 10.65
CA SER A 119 7.51 3.66 11.96
C SER A 119 6.38 3.79 12.99
N LEU A 120 5.66 4.93 12.99
CA LEU A 120 4.48 5.12 13.83
C LEU A 120 3.40 4.07 13.52
N GLY A 121 3.13 3.82 12.24
CA GLY A 121 2.23 2.74 11.82
C GLY A 121 2.70 1.35 12.29
N GLY A 122 4.01 1.12 12.36
CA GLY A 122 4.62 -0.11 12.88
C GLY A 122 4.40 -0.32 14.37
N ILE A 123 4.33 0.76 15.14
CA ILE A 123 4.07 0.73 16.59
C ILE A 123 2.56 0.64 16.86
N PHE A 124 1.79 1.58 16.34
CA PHE A 124 0.36 1.68 16.64
C PHE A 124 -0.48 0.57 15.99
N GLY A 125 -0.08 0.07 14.82
CA GLY A 125 -0.80 -0.99 14.13
C GLY A 125 -0.98 -2.26 14.99
N PRO A 126 0.08 -2.91 15.44
CA PRO A 126 0.00 -4.08 16.32
C PRO A 126 -0.69 -3.81 17.66
N ILE A 127 -0.50 -2.61 18.25
CA ILE A 127 -1.17 -2.22 19.49
C ILE A 127 -2.69 -2.18 19.31
N ILE A 128 -3.17 -1.53 18.26
CA ILE A 128 -4.61 -1.47 17.94
C ILE A 128 -5.16 -2.88 17.75
N VAL A 129 -4.45 -3.73 17.00
CA VAL A 129 -4.86 -5.13 16.80
C VAL A 129 -4.96 -5.88 18.13
N ALA A 130 -3.97 -5.76 19.00
CA ALA A 130 -3.97 -6.44 20.28
C ALA A 130 -5.12 -5.97 21.18
N LEU A 131 -5.36 -4.65 21.25
CA LEU A 131 -6.46 -4.08 22.03
C LEU A 131 -7.83 -4.53 21.51
N VAL A 132 -8.05 -4.46 20.22
CA VAL A 132 -9.33 -4.85 19.60
C VAL A 132 -9.57 -6.35 19.73
N ARG A 133 -8.55 -7.17 19.45
CA ARG A 133 -8.63 -8.62 19.58
C ARG A 133 -8.92 -9.04 21.03
N ASN A 134 -8.27 -8.41 22.01
CA ASN A 134 -8.50 -8.71 23.43
C ASN A 134 -9.90 -8.27 23.90
N ALA A 135 -10.42 -7.17 23.35
CA ALA A 135 -11.75 -6.66 23.73
C ALA A 135 -12.89 -7.45 23.06
N ALA A 136 -12.70 -7.94 21.85
CA ALA A 136 -13.72 -8.61 21.05
C ALA A 136 -13.56 -10.13 21.00
N ASP A 137 -12.47 -10.67 21.54
CA ASP A 137 -12.05 -12.07 21.47
C ASP A 137 -12.04 -12.62 20.01
N SER A 138 -11.77 -11.75 19.05
CA SER A 138 -11.76 -12.08 17.61
C SER A 138 -10.96 -11.06 16.79
N TYR A 139 -10.38 -11.51 15.66
CA TYR A 139 -9.73 -10.65 14.68
C TYR A 139 -10.72 -9.95 13.72
N ILE A 140 -11.98 -10.38 13.66
CA ILE A 140 -12.97 -9.84 12.71
C ILE A 140 -13.13 -8.32 12.81
N PRO A 141 -13.30 -7.70 14.00
CA PRO A 141 -13.44 -6.26 14.10
C PRO A 141 -12.19 -5.48 13.63
N VAL A 142 -11.01 -6.11 13.72
CA VAL A 142 -9.76 -5.52 13.23
C VAL A 142 -9.85 -5.25 11.72
N PHE A 143 -10.37 -6.19 10.95
CA PHE A 143 -10.54 -6.01 9.51
C PHE A 143 -11.47 -4.84 9.16
N TYR A 144 -12.57 -4.68 9.89
CA TYR A 144 -13.50 -3.56 9.66
C TYR A 144 -12.86 -2.21 9.96
N ILE A 145 -12.13 -2.09 11.08
CA ILE A 145 -11.42 -0.86 11.43
C ILE A 145 -10.41 -0.49 10.35
N PHE A 146 -9.58 -1.45 9.93
CA PHE A 146 -8.57 -1.21 8.89
C PHE A 146 -9.19 -1.00 7.51
N SER A 147 -10.34 -1.63 7.18
CA SER A 147 -11.08 -1.35 5.95
C SER A 147 -11.54 0.10 5.88
N ILE A 148 -12.03 0.66 7.00
CA ILE A 148 -12.42 2.07 7.08
C ILE A 148 -11.21 2.98 6.85
N LEU A 149 -10.08 2.70 7.52
CA LEU A 149 -8.85 3.48 7.35
C LEU A 149 -8.30 3.41 5.92
N ILE A 150 -8.34 2.24 5.30
CA ILE A 150 -7.94 2.05 3.89
C ILE A 150 -8.92 2.79 2.96
N GLY A 151 -10.22 2.75 3.24
CA GLY A 151 -11.24 3.49 2.51
C GLY A 151 -11.00 5.01 2.54
N ILE A 152 -10.70 5.57 3.71
CA ILE A 152 -10.31 6.97 3.87
C ILE A 152 -9.03 7.27 3.06
N SER A 153 -8.03 6.39 3.14
CA SER A 153 -6.78 6.53 2.39
C SER A 153 -7.00 6.49 0.86
N LEU A 154 -7.94 5.66 0.40
CA LEU A 154 -8.34 5.61 -1.01
C LEU A 154 -8.97 6.93 -1.46
N VAL A 155 -9.88 7.49 -0.66
CA VAL A 155 -10.52 8.79 -0.96
C VAL A 155 -9.46 9.90 -1.05
N ILE A 156 -8.54 9.95 -0.09
CA ILE A 156 -7.42 10.92 -0.10
C ILE A 156 -6.54 10.72 -1.34
N SER A 157 -6.22 9.47 -1.69
CA SER A 157 -5.43 9.15 -2.88
C SER A 157 -6.09 9.64 -4.18
N LEU A 158 -7.40 9.45 -4.29
CA LEU A 158 -8.18 9.93 -5.45
C LEU A 158 -8.23 11.46 -5.50
N TRP A 159 -8.36 12.12 -4.35
CA TRP A 159 -8.36 13.58 -4.27
C TRP A 159 -7.00 14.16 -4.69
N ILE A 160 -5.89 13.66 -4.15
CA ILE A 160 -4.54 14.07 -4.53
C ILE A 160 -4.30 13.87 -6.04
N ARG A 161 -4.78 12.75 -6.58
CA ARG A 161 -4.71 12.48 -8.03
C ARG A 161 -5.43 13.54 -8.85
N HIS A 162 -6.60 13.97 -8.41
CA HIS A 162 -7.38 15.03 -9.09
C HIS A 162 -6.62 16.36 -9.07
N ASP A 163 -6.08 16.74 -7.92
CA ASP A 163 -5.32 17.99 -7.77
C ASP A 163 -4.04 18.01 -8.62
N ILE A 164 -3.27 16.91 -8.64
CA ILE A 164 -2.06 16.79 -9.48
C ILE A 164 -2.42 16.97 -10.96
N LYS A 165 -3.53 16.40 -11.40
CA LYS A 165 -3.99 16.53 -12.80
C LYS A 165 -4.34 17.98 -13.14
N ASN A 166 -5.01 18.69 -12.22
CA ASN A 166 -5.39 20.09 -12.41
C ASN A 166 -4.15 21.00 -12.44
N MET A 167 -3.19 20.81 -11.53
CA MET A 167 -1.93 21.58 -11.51
C MET A 167 -1.16 21.43 -12.84
N LYS A 168 -1.03 20.21 -13.36
CA LYS A 168 -0.36 19.97 -14.65
C LYS A 168 -1.08 20.68 -15.82
N LYS A 169 -2.41 20.70 -15.82
CA LYS A 169 -3.19 21.40 -16.83
C LYS A 169 -2.91 22.90 -16.83
N HIS A 170 -2.91 23.52 -15.65
CA HIS A 170 -2.60 24.96 -15.52
C HIS A 170 -1.17 25.30 -15.91
N GLN A 171 -0.19 24.44 -15.62
CA GLN A 171 1.19 24.65 -16.06
C GLN A 171 1.33 24.58 -17.60
N THR A 172 0.60 23.69 -18.26
CA THR A 172 0.59 23.58 -19.72
C THR A 172 -0.09 24.79 -20.37
N GLU A 173 -1.14 25.34 -19.76
CA GLU A 173 -1.84 26.53 -20.24
C GLU A 173 -1.03 27.82 -20.03
N GLN A 174 -0.13 27.87 -19.03
CA GLN A 174 0.71 29.04 -18.70
C GLN A 174 2.06 29.03 -19.42
N SER A 175 2.42 27.99 -20.17
CA SER A 175 3.60 27.92 -21.02
C SER A 175 3.21 28.14 -22.49
N PRO A 176 2.86 29.37 -22.89
CA PRO A 176 2.60 29.67 -24.29
C PRO A 176 3.89 30.23 -24.88
N LEU A 177 4.67 29.41 -25.59
CA LEU A 177 5.35 29.85 -26.80
C LEU A 177 5.95 28.61 -27.50
N PRO A 178 5.61 28.35 -28.75
CA PRO A 178 6.49 27.57 -29.60
C PRO A 178 7.79 28.38 -29.70
N VAL A 179 8.89 27.74 -29.38
CA VAL A 179 10.21 28.26 -29.77
C VAL A 179 10.15 28.44 -31.29
N GLY A 180 10.01 29.69 -31.68
CA GLY A 180 10.04 30.06 -33.10
C GLY A 180 11.32 29.55 -33.73
N ASP A 181 11.14 28.91 -34.84
CA ASP A 181 12.14 28.56 -35.83
C ASP A 181 13.19 29.69 -35.97
N VAL A 182 14.38 29.49 -35.39
CA VAL A 182 15.55 30.25 -35.72
C VAL A 182 16.31 29.46 -36.80
N SER A 183 15.68 29.30 -37.91
CA SER A 183 16.35 28.93 -39.15
C SER A 183 16.10 30.07 -40.15
N THR A 184 17.04 30.96 -40.24
CA THR A 184 17.41 31.77 -41.42
C THR A 184 18.01 33.11 -40.98
N GLN A 185 19.30 33.20 -40.83
CA GLN A 185 20.18 34.18 -41.51
C GLN A 185 21.63 33.79 -41.27
#